data_55f780751f4f7fd7a83089ebb89a6f52
#
_entry.id   55f780751f4f7fd7a83089ebb89a6f52
#
_cell.length_a   1.000
_cell.length_b   1.000
_cell.length_c   1.000
_cell.angle_alpha   90.00
_cell.angle_beta   90.00
_cell.angle_gamma   90.00
#
_symmetry.space_group_name_H-M   'P 1'
#
loop_
_entity.id
_entity.type
_entity.pdbx_description
1 polymer ?
#
loop_
_entity_poly.entity_id
_entity_poly.type
_entity_poly.pdbx_seq_one_letter_code
_entity_poly.pdbx_strand_id
1 'polypeptide(L)'
;MNNVFVYIETEGTQVAEVSQELLTKGRKLADQLGVELHAVVAGTGIKGKVEDQILPYGVDKLFAFDGEGLFPYTSAPHTDILVNLFKEEQPQICLMGATVIGRDLGPRVSSSLTSGLTADCTQLEIGDFDNIKTKKHYDNLLYQIRPAFGGNIVATIVNPDHRPQMATVRSGVMQKAIYEGKAKNEVVYPEVSKYVSPEAYVVKVLDHHVEAAKHNLKGSPIVVAGGYGMGSKEGFDMLFELAKVLHGEVGASRAAVDAGFCDTDRQIGQTGVTVHPKVYIACGISGQIQHIAGMQDSKIIISVNSDPDAPINKIADFVIVGTVEEVVPKLIKYYKQNSK
;
A
#
# COMPACT_ATOMS: atom_id res chain seq x y z
N MET A 1 -15.41 8.55 -22.48
CA MET A 1 -14.73 8.52 -21.18
C MET A 1 -13.25 8.52 -21.44
N ASN A 2 -12.46 9.13 -20.56
CA ASN A 2 -11.03 9.19 -20.69
C ASN A 2 -10.38 8.07 -19.86
N ASN A 3 -9.08 7.86 -20.03
CA ASN A 3 -8.36 6.69 -19.55
C ASN A 3 -8.10 6.68 -18.04
N VAL A 4 -7.79 5.50 -17.49
CA VAL A 4 -7.31 5.30 -16.12
C VAL A 4 -5.79 5.40 -16.12
N PHE A 5 -5.24 6.23 -15.23
CA PHE A 5 -3.80 6.40 -15.06
C PHE A 5 -3.34 5.84 -13.71
N VAL A 6 -2.15 5.24 -13.71
CA VAL A 6 -1.44 4.83 -12.50
C VAL A 6 -0.06 5.50 -12.49
N TYR A 7 0.23 6.26 -11.43
CA TYR A 7 1.58 6.75 -11.19
C TYR A 7 2.44 5.62 -10.62
N ILE A 8 3.57 5.37 -11.24
CA ILE A 8 4.50 4.31 -10.90
C ILE A 8 5.64 4.88 -10.07
N GLU A 9 5.77 4.41 -8.85
CA GLU A 9 6.90 4.72 -7.99
C GLU A 9 8.05 3.75 -8.24
N THR A 10 9.27 4.28 -8.22
CA THR A 10 10.48 3.49 -8.40
C THR A 10 11.53 3.85 -7.35
N GLU A 11 12.31 2.85 -6.96
CA GLU A 11 13.58 3.01 -6.27
C GLU A 11 14.69 2.68 -7.26
N GLY A 12 15.32 3.72 -7.83
CA GLY A 12 16.18 3.58 -8.98
C GLY A 12 15.44 2.98 -10.18
N THR A 13 15.74 1.74 -10.54
CA THR A 13 15.09 1.01 -11.64
C THR A 13 14.14 -0.09 -11.16
N GLN A 14 13.90 -0.19 -9.85
CA GLN A 14 12.97 -1.16 -9.28
C GLN A 14 11.60 -0.50 -9.08
N VAL A 15 10.56 -1.10 -9.65
CA VAL A 15 9.18 -0.65 -9.49
C VAL A 15 8.66 -1.05 -8.12
N ALA A 16 8.08 -0.10 -7.39
CA ALA A 16 7.50 -0.35 -6.08
C ALA A 16 6.30 -1.31 -6.16
N GLU A 17 6.19 -2.22 -5.20
CA GLU A 17 5.15 -3.25 -5.18
C GLU A 17 3.74 -2.65 -5.20
N VAL A 18 3.51 -1.57 -4.46
CA VAL A 18 2.23 -0.84 -4.46
C VAL A 18 1.83 -0.38 -5.86
N SER A 19 2.78 0.02 -6.70
CA SER A 19 2.49 0.41 -8.08
C SER A 19 2.00 -0.79 -8.92
N GLN A 20 2.57 -1.97 -8.71
CA GLN A 20 2.13 -3.21 -9.38
C GLN A 20 0.74 -3.66 -8.90
N GLU A 21 0.44 -3.51 -7.61
CA GLU A 21 -0.90 -3.70 -7.06
C GLU A 21 -1.91 -2.75 -7.74
N LEU A 22 -1.54 -1.47 -7.88
CA LEU A 22 -2.38 -0.45 -8.49
C LEU A 22 -2.56 -0.63 -9.99
N LEU A 23 -1.58 -1.14 -10.71
CA LEU A 23 -1.73 -1.52 -12.12
C LEU A 23 -2.79 -2.61 -12.28
N THR A 24 -2.76 -3.65 -11.42
CA THR A 24 -3.77 -4.71 -11.41
C THR A 24 -5.17 -4.15 -11.14
N LYS A 25 -5.31 -3.24 -10.16
CA LYS A 25 -6.59 -2.59 -9.85
C LYS A 25 -7.02 -1.63 -10.95
N GLY A 26 -6.09 -0.84 -11.48
CA GLY A 26 -6.31 0.08 -12.60
C GLY A 26 -6.81 -0.63 -13.85
N ARG A 27 -6.26 -1.81 -14.16
CA ARG A 27 -6.76 -2.63 -15.28
C ARG A 27 -8.22 -3.04 -15.09
N LYS A 28 -8.58 -3.53 -13.90
CA LYS A 28 -9.97 -3.89 -13.60
C LYS A 28 -10.94 -2.70 -13.72
N LEU A 29 -10.52 -1.52 -13.26
CA LEU A 29 -11.33 -0.29 -13.39
C LEU A 29 -11.44 0.15 -14.85
N ALA A 30 -10.35 0.09 -15.62
CA ALA A 30 -10.34 0.44 -17.04
C ALA A 30 -11.23 -0.50 -17.85
N ASP A 31 -11.19 -1.81 -17.58
CA ASP A 31 -12.06 -2.80 -18.20
C ASP A 31 -13.55 -2.52 -17.91
N GLN A 32 -13.88 -2.19 -16.65
CA GLN A 32 -15.25 -1.83 -16.27
C GLN A 32 -15.75 -0.57 -16.97
N LEU A 33 -14.88 0.40 -17.20
CA LEU A 33 -15.19 1.65 -17.89
C LEU A 33 -15.13 1.54 -19.42
N GLY A 34 -14.58 0.45 -19.97
CA GLY A 34 -14.33 0.29 -21.40
C GLY A 34 -13.29 1.27 -21.96
N VAL A 35 -12.26 1.60 -21.17
CA VAL A 35 -11.18 2.55 -21.51
C VAL A 35 -9.81 1.89 -21.36
N GLU A 36 -8.74 2.62 -21.72
CA GLU A 36 -7.38 2.14 -21.62
C GLU A 36 -6.81 2.33 -20.20
N LEU A 37 -5.87 1.45 -19.82
CA LEU A 37 -5.00 1.63 -18.68
C LEU A 37 -3.68 2.27 -19.14
N HIS A 38 -3.40 3.45 -18.64
CA HIS A 38 -2.13 4.14 -18.85
C HIS A 38 -1.30 4.13 -17.58
N ALA A 39 0.01 4.07 -17.73
CA ALA A 39 0.95 4.21 -16.63
C ALA A 39 1.89 5.39 -16.88
N VAL A 40 2.31 6.06 -15.82
CA VAL A 40 3.32 7.11 -15.88
C VAL A 40 4.41 6.87 -14.86
N VAL A 41 5.65 6.85 -15.30
CA VAL A 41 6.85 6.69 -14.49
C VAL A 41 7.84 7.81 -14.80
N ALA A 42 8.51 8.32 -13.77
CA ALA A 42 9.56 9.32 -13.94
C ALA A 42 10.79 8.93 -13.10
N GLY A 43 11.96 9.00 -13.71
CA GLY A 43 13.22 8.63 -13.05
C GLY A 43 14.44 8.96 -13.89
N THR A 44 15.61 8.53 -13.45
CA THR A 44 16.87 8.71 -14.14
C THR A 44 17.45 7.36 -14.54
N GLY A 45 17.72 7.16 -15.83
CA GLY A 45 18.26 5.91 -16.37
C GLY A 45 17.31 4.72 -16.29
N ILE A 46 16.00 4.97 -16.39
CA ILE A 46 14.93 3.96 -16.28
C ILE A 46 14.58 3.31 -17.62
N LYS A 47 14.93 3.94 -18.73
CA LYS A 47 14.62 3.47 -20.10
C LYS A 47 15.14 2.06 -20.35
N GLY A 48 14.26 1.15 -20.78
CA GLY A 48 14.57 -0.26 -21.03
C GLY A 48 14.77 -1.11 -19.77
N LYS A 49 14.43 -0.60 -18.58
CA LYS A 49 14.65 -1.30 -17.30
C LYS A 49 13.40 -1.48 -16.45
N VAL A 50 12.38 -0.66 -16.67
CA VAL A 50 11.14 -0.68 -15.88
C VAL A 50 9.96 -1.29 -16.64
N GLU A 51 10.04 -1.36 -17.96
CA GLU A 51 8.97 -1.81 -18.84
C GLU A 51 8.51 -3.23 -18.53
N ASP A 52 9.47 -4.17 -18.36
CA ASP A 52 9.21 -5.57 -18.03
C ASP A 52 8.55 -5.75 -16.64
N GLN A 53 8.61 -4.72 -15.78
CA GLN A 53 8.00 -4.71 -14.46
C GLN A 53 6.61 -4.06 -14.46
N ILE A 54 6.23 -3.37 -15.54
CA ILE A 54 4.98 -2.57 -15.67
C ILE A 54 4.03 -3.19 -16.69
N LEU A 55 4.49 -3.48 -17.89
CA LEU A 55 3.67 -3.94 -19.02
C LEU A 55 2.91 -5.25 -18.74
N PRO A 56 3.47 -6.23 -17.98
CA PRO A 56 2.75 -7.47 -17.69
C PRO A 56 1.43 -7.31 -16.93
N TYR A 57 1.15 -6.14 -16.38
CA TYR A 57 -0.10 -5.85 -15.67
C TYR A 57 -1.22 -5.31 -16.58
N GLY A 58 -1.07 -5.40 -17.90
CA GLY A 58 -2.10 -5.03 -18.87
C GLY A 58 -2.14 -3.52 -19.17
N VAL A 59 -0.99 -2.88 -19.19
CA VAL A 59 -0.84 -1.46 -19.52
C VAL A 59 -0.97 -1.28 -21.03
N ASP A 60 -1.90 -0.43 -21.46
CA ASP A 60 -2.07 -0.10 -22.86
C ASP A 60 -1.02 0.93 -23.33
N LYS A 61 -0.72 1.93 -22.48
CA LYS A 61 0.27 2.96 -22.78
C LYS A 61 1.09 3.34 -21.56
N LEU A 62 2.40 3.28 -21.69
CA LEU A 62 3.36 3.69 -20.67
C LEU A 62 4.05 4.99 -21.10
N PHE A 63 3.94 6.03 -20.29
CA PHE A 63 4.71 7.27 -20.40
C PHE A 63 5.92 7.15 -19.46
N ALA A 64 7.11 6.95 -20.02
CA ALA A 64 8.35 6.81 -19.27
C ALA A 64 9.21 8.08 -19.45
N PHE A 65 9.19 8.93 -18.42
CA PHE A 65 10.02 10.14 -18.36
C PHE A 65 11.40 9.79 -17.79
N ASP A 66 12.38 9.68 -18.69
CA ASP A 66 13.77 9.41 -18.31
C ASP A 66 14.59 10.68 -18.44
N GLY A 67 15.01 11.25 -17.31
CA GLY A 67 15.74 12.51 -17.30
C GLY A 67 16.62 12.69 -16.08
N GLU A 68 17.69 13.48 -16.26
CA GLU A 68 18.56 13.86 -15.15
C GLU A 68 17.80 14.69 -14.12
N GLY A 69 18.01 14.41 -12.82
CA GLY A 69 17.36 15.11 -11.71
C GLY A 69 15.95 14.62 -11.38
N LEU A 70 15.43 13.57 -12.04
CA LEU A 70 14.16 12.94 -11.68
C LEU A 70 14.32 11.83 -10.64
N PHE A 71 15.53 11.38 -10.35
CA PHE A 71 15.84 10.48 -9.24
C PHE A 71 17.10 10.99 -8.52
N PRO A 72 17.11 10.96 -7.16
CA PRO A 72 16.01 10.61 -6.25
C PRO A 72 14.82 11.56 -6.34
N TYR A 73 13.64 11.08 -5.92
CA TYR A 73 12.39 11.83 -5.99
C TYR A 73 12.50 13.24 -5.37
N THR A 74 12.03 14.22 -6.13
CA THR A 74 11.77 15.59 -5.63
C THR A 74 10.40 16.04 -6.12
N SER A 75 9.67 16.77 -5.28
CA SER A 75 8.23 17.05 -5.50
C SER A 75 7.96 17.84 -6.79
N ALA A 76 8.73 18.89 -7.05
CA ALA A 76 8.38 19.86 -8.10
C ALA A 76 8.47 19.29 -9.52
N PRO A 77 9.58 18.64 -9.94
CA PRO A 77 9.65 18.06 -11.29
C PRO A 77 8.58 16.99 -11.55
N HIS A 78 8.30 16.13 -10.55
CA HIS A 78 7.27 15.10 -10.68
C HIS A 78 5.86 15.70 -10.74
N THR A 79 5.61 16.80 -9.99
CA THR A 79 4.35 17.54 -10.08
C THR A 79 4.16 18.13 -11.46
N ASP A 80 5.19 18.80 -12.02
CA ASP A 80 5.14 19.39 -13.35
C ASP A 80 4.84 18.34 -14.43
N ILE A 81 5.52 17.18 -14.38
CA ILE A 81 5.27 16.07 -15.31
C ILE A 81 3.80 15.68 -15.27
N LEU A 82 3.26 15.36 -14.10
CA LEU A 82 1.89 14.88 -14.00
C LEU A 82 0.86 15.93 -14.35
N VAL A 83 1.05 17.17 -13.91
CA VAL A 83 0.12 18.28 -14.20
C VAL A 83 0.07 18.56 -15.70
N ASN A 84 1.21 18.63 -16.38
CA ASN A 84 1.25 18.92 -17.80
C ASN A 84 0.77 17.74 -18.63
N LEU A 85 1.16 16.50 -18.29
CA LEU A 85 0.63 15.29 -18.93
C LEU A 85 -0.89 15.18 -18.77
N PHE A 86 -1.43 15.46 -17.57
CA PHE A 86 -2.87 15.35 -17.33
C PHE A 86 -3.69 16.48 -17.95
N LYS A 87 -3.10 17.63 -18.24
CA LYS A 87 -3.73 18.66 -19.08
C LYS A 87 -3.86 18.22 -20.54
N GLU A 88 -2.92 17.43 -21.05
CA GLU A 88 -2.94 16.88 -22.41
C GLU A 88 -3.86 15.67 -22.50
N GLU A 89 -3.66 14.68 -21.66
CA GLU A 89 -4.33 13.37 -21.74
C GLU A 89 -5.72 13.34 -21.08
N GLN A 90 -6.04 14.33 -20.21
CA GLN A 90 -7.35 14.47 -19.57
C GLN A 90 -7.85 13.19 -18.88
N PRO A 91 -7.10 12.56 -17.96
CA PRO A 91 -7.49 11.28 -17.37
C PRO A 91 -8.81 11.34 -16.62
N GLN A 92 -9.57 10.23 -16.64
CA GLN A 92 -10.78 10.04 -15.84
C GLN A 92 -10.42 9.77 -14.37
N ILE A 93 -9.42 8.92 -14.17
CA ILE A 93 -8.97 8.44 -12.86
C ILE A 93 -7.45 8.50 -12.81
N CYS A 94 -6.89 8.85 -11.65
CA CYS A 94 -5.47 8.71 -11.35
C CYS A 94 -5.27 8.04 -9.99
N LEU A 95 -4.51 6.94 -9.98
CA LEU A 95 -4.18 6.16 -8.79
C LEU A 95 -2.70 6.34 -8.45
N MET A 96 -2.39 6.46 -7.16
CA MET A 96 -1.04 6.54 -6.60
C MET A 96 -0.94 5.69 -5.34
N GLY A 97 0.25 5.24 -4.96
CA GLY A 97 0.47 4.62 -3.65
C GLY A 97 0.28 5.62 -2.51
N ALA A 98 -0.26 5.21 -1.37
CA ALA A 98 -0.30 6.02 -0.15
C ALA A 98 1.05 5.93 0.62
N THR A 99 2.14 6.00 -0.11
CA THR A 99 3.53 6.02 0.34
C THR A 99 3.94 7.44 0.77
N VAL A 100 5.17 7.61 1.20
CA VAL A 100 5.75 8.95 1.45
C VAL A 100 5.69 9.81 0.18
N ILE A 101 6.03 9.22 -0.98
CA ILE A 101 6.01 9.91 -2.28
C ILE A 101 4.57 10.27 -2.67
N GLY A 102 3.66 9.31 -2.68
CA GLY A 102 2.29 9.57 -3.13
C GLY A 102 1.51 10.50 -2.20
N ARG A 103 1.83 10.54 -0.91
CA ARG A 103 1.24 11.49 0.06
C ARG A 103 1.77 12.91 -0.09
N ASP A 104 2.93 13.10 -0.70
CA ASP A 104 3.46 14.42 -1.08
C ASP A 104 2.97 14.83 -2.48
N LEU A 105 3.13 13.96 -3.47
CA LEU A 105 2.85 14.25 -4.87
C LEU A 105 1.35 14.38 -5.16
N GLY A 106 0.53 13.46 -4.65
CA GLY A 106 -0.91 13.41 -4.93
C GLY A 106 -1.65 14.72 -4.60
N PRO A 107 -1.51 15.29 -3.39
CA PRO A 107 -2.13 16.57 -3.03
C PRO A 107 -1.66 17.74 -3.90
N ARG A 108 -0.38 17.77 -4.29
CA ARG A 108 0.17 18.81 -5.15
C ARG A 108 -0.45 18.78 -6.54
N VAL A 109 -0.50 17.60 -7.15
CA VAL A 109 -1.12 17.41 -8.48
C VAL A 109 -2.62 17.72 -8.42
N SER A 110 -3.33 17.20 -7.41
CA SER A 110 -4.75 17.45 -7.19
C SER A 110 -5.06 18.95 -7.06
N SER A 111 -4.28 19.67 -6.24
CA SER A 111 -4.43 21.10 -6.06
C SER A 111 -4.18 21.88 -7.36
N SER A 112 -3.12 21.54 -8.09
CA SER A 112 -2.76 22.22 -9.35
C SER A 112 -3.80 22.02 -10.46
N LEU A 113 -4.50 20.87 -10.45
CA LEU A 113 -5.57 20.56 -11.40
C LEU A 113 -6.96 20.94 -10.90
N THR A 114 -7.07 21.49 -9.69
CA THR A 114 -8.35 21.79 -9.03
C THR A 114 -9.26 20.55 -9.00
N SER A 115 -8.67 19.39 -8.73
CA SER A 115 -9.39 18.11 -8.65
C SER A 115 -9.46 17.61 -7.20
N GLY A 116 -10.27 16.58 -6.93
CA GLY A 116 -10.38 15.97 -5.62
C GLY A 116 -9.44 14.78 -5.47
N LEU A 117 -8.82 14.64 -4.29
CA LEU A 117 -8.01 13.50 -3.92
C LEU A 117 -8.52 12.88 -2.63
N THR A 118 -8.78 11.57 -2.63
CA THR A 118 -9.03 10.81 -1.40
C THR A 118 -7.77 10.07 -0.99
N ALA A 119 -7.32 10.34 0.22
CA ALA A 119 -6.10 9.75 0.74
C ALA A 119 -6.35 8.41 1.46
N ASP A 120 -5.40 7.47 1.31
CA ASP A 120 -5.30 6.24 2.11
C ASP A 120 -6.50 5.29 1.91
N CYS A 121 -6.96 5.15 0.66
CA CYS A 121 -8.03 4.23 0.29
C CYS A 121 -7.62 2.77 0.50
N THR A 122 -8.60 1.95 0.87
CA THR A 122 -8.44 0.50 1.01
C THR A 122 -9.23 -0.28 -0.03
N GLN A 123 -10.23 0.39 -0.68
CA GLN A 123 -11.03 -0.22 -1.72
C GLN A 123 -11.43 0.84 -2.75
N LEU A 124 -11.54 0.43 -4.01
CA LEU A 124 -11.92 1.28 -5.14
C LEU A 124 -12.95 0.53 -6.00
N GLU A 125 -14.04 1.19 -6.38
CA GLU A 125 -15.10 0.61 -7.20
C GLU A 125 -15.64 1.64 -8.20
N ILE A 126 -16.31 1.18 -9.26
CA ILE A 126 -17.06 2.04 -10.16
C ILE A 126 -18.54 1.92 -9.82
N GLY A 127 -19.22 3.06 -9.74
CA GLY A 127 -20.64 3.10 -9.46
C GLY A 127 -21.28 4.42 -9.86
N ASP A 128 -22.61 4.46 -9.81
CA ASP A 128 -23.39 5.63 -10.15
C ASP A 128 -23.80 6.38 -8.88
N PHE A 129 -23.89 7.68 -8.96
CA PHE A 129 -24.16 8.52 -7.80
C PHE A 129 -25.27 9.52 -8.05
N ASP A 130 -26.33 9.47 -7.21
CA ASP A 130 -27.41 10.44 -7.17
C ASP A 130 -27.15 11.52 -6.13
N ASN A 131 -26.89 12.74 -6.56
CA ASN A 131 -26.75 13.86 -5.64
C ASN A 131 -28.12 14.36 -5.20
N ILE A 132 -28.52 14.00 -3.97
CA ILE A 132 -29.83 14.33 -3.39
C ILE A 132 -30.07 15.85 -3.33
N LYS A 133 -29.04 16.66 -3.12
CA LYS A 133 -29.16 18.12 -3.01
C LYS A 133 -29.38 18.79 -4.36
N THR A 134 -28.62 18.39 -5.37
CA THR A 134 -28.69 18.97 -6.73
C THR A 134 -29.63 18.21 -7.65
N LYS A 135 -30.15 17.05 -7.26
CA LYS A 135 -30.97 16.12 -8.06
C LYS A 135 -30.27 15.70 -9.37
N LYS A 136 -28.95 15.71 -9.39
CA LYS A 136 -28.16 15.35 -10.54
C LYS A 136 -27.65 13.92 -10.41
N HIS A 137 -27.84 13.14 -11.45
CA HIS A 137 -27.30 11.79 -11.59
C HIS A 137 -25.92 11.84 -12.24
N TYR A 138 -25.00 10.99 -11.79
CA TYR A 138 -23.66 10.86 -12.33
C TYR A 138 -23.35 9.38 -12.52
N ASP A 139 -22.96 9.02 -13.73
CA ASP A 139 -22.63 7.65 -14.11
C ASP A 139 -21.13 7.39 -13.95
N ASN A 140 -20.78 6.16 -13.59
CA ASN A 140 -19.42 5.64 -13.66
C ASN A 140 -18.39 6.47 -12.88
N LEU A 141 -18.72 6.87 -11.64
CA LEU A 141 -17.78 7.51 -10.74
C LEU A 141 -16.89 6.50 -10.04
N LEU A 142 -15.68 6.94 -9.68
CA LEU A 142 -14.81 6.21 -8.79
C LEU A 142 -15.30 6.35 -7.34
N TYR A 143 -15.74 5.24 -6.74
CA TYR A 143 -15.96 5.13 -5.31
C TYR A 143 -14.63 4.91 -4.61
N GLN A 144 -14.25 5.89 -3.81
CA GLN A 144 -12.99 5.95 -3.10
C GLN A 144 -13.27 5.62 -1.65
N ILE A 145 -13.02 4.35 -1.27
CA ILE A 145 -13.45 3.79 0.00
C ILE A 145 -12.28 3.72 0.96
N ARG A 146 -12.45 4.31 2.12
CA ARG A 146 -11.42 4.34 3.16
C ARG A 146 -12.01 4.17 4.55
N PRO A 147 -11.24 3.59 5.51
CA PRO A 147 -11.62 3.61 6.91
C PRO A 147 -11.71 5.05 7.42
N ALA A 148 -12.80 5.37 8.13
CA ALA A 148 -12.98 6.61 8.86
C ALA A 148 -12.59 6.43 10.35
N PHE A 149 -12.88 7.42 11.18
CA PHE A 149 -12.54 7.39 12.61
C PHE A 149 -12.97 6.10 13.30
N GLY A 150 -12.06 5.50 14.05
CA GLY A 150 -12.31 4.32 14.88
C GLY A 150 -12.31 2.97 14.14
N GLY A 151 -12.08 2.93 12.81
CA GLY A 151 -11.95 1.70 12.02
C GLY A 151 -13.24 0.90 11.76
N ASN A 152 -14.31 1.18 12.50
CA ASN A 152 -15.61 0.54 12.33
C ASN A 152 -16.51 1.27 11.32
N ILE A 153 -16.10 2.43 10.85
CA ILE A 153 -16.83 3.24 9.88
C ILE A 153 -16.01 3.29 8.60
N VAL A 154 -16.65 2.96 7.50
CA VAL A 154 -16.07 3.09 6.17
C VAL A 154 -16.74 4.27 5.47
N ALA A 155 -15.92 5.18 4.94
CA ALA A 155 -16.40 6.31 4.16
C ALA A 155 -16.22 6.03 2.67
N THR A 156 -17.29 6.16 1.91
CA THR A 156 -17.25 6.17 0.43
C THR A 156 -17.28 7.63 -0.04
N ILE A 157 -16.23 8.03 -0.73
CA ILE A 157 -16.05 9.40 -1.24
C ILE A 157 -16.13 9.38 -2.76
N VAL A 158 -16.80 10.37 -3.34
CA VAL A 158 -16.94 10.55 -4.78
C VAL A 158 -16.57 11.97 -5.20
N ASN A 159 -15.98 12.11 -6.38
CA ASN A 159 -15.64 13.39 -7.01
C ASN A 159 -16.41 13.54 -8.33
N PRO A 160 -17.67 14.04 -8.30
CA PRO A 160 -18.51 14.02 -9.49
C PRO A 160 -18.13 15.07 -10.54
N ASP A 161 -17.63 16.24 -10.14
CA ASP A 161 -17.54 17.41 -11.01
C ASP A 161 -16.14 17.65 -11.59
N HIS A 162 -15.07 17.14 -10.96
CA HIS A 162 -13.69 17.41 -11.37
C HIS A 162 -12.94 16.15 -11.80
N ARG A 163 -11.96 16.33 -12.68
CA ARG A 163 -11.10 15.25 -13.20
C ARG A 163 -9.62 15.66 -13.12
N PRO A 164 -8.71 14.66 -12.96
CA PRO A 164 -9.01 13.24 -12.68
C PRO A 164 -9.62 13.03 -11.28
N GLN A 165 -10.40 11.94 -11.12
CA GLN A 165 -10.76 11.45 -9.79
C GLN A 165 -9.52 10.79 -9.19
N MET A 166 -8.93 11.37 -8.15
CA MET A 166 -7.64 10.92 -7.63
C MET A 166 -7.77 10.16 -6.31
N ALA A 167 -7.01 9.09 -6.19
CA ALA A 167 -6.91 8.33 -4.95
C ALA A 167 -5.46 7.94 -4.65
N THR A 168 -5.04 8.12 -3.39
CA THR A 168 -3.88 7.36 -2.90
C THR A 168 -4.38 6.10 -2.21
N VAL A 169 -3.70 4.97 -2.45
CA VAL A 169 -4.11 3.64 -1.98
C VAL A 169 -3.05 3.06 -1.07
N ARG A 170 -3.47 2.52 0.06
CA ARG A 170 -2.59 1.88 1.03
C ARG A 170 -1.88 0.69 0.39
N SER A 171 -0.58 0.54 0.65
CA SER A 171 0.20 -0.62 0.20
C SER A 171 -0.31 -1.91 0.85
N GLY A 172 -0.35 -2.99 0.08
CA GLY A 172 -0.71 -4.32 0.57
C GLY A 172 -2.21 -4.58 0.69
N VAL A 173 -3.08 -3.64 0.27
CA VAL A 173 -4.54 -3.83 0.30
C VAL A 173 -5.12 -4.26 -1.05
N MET A 174 -4.37 -4.12 -2.12
CA MET A 174 -4.76 -4.57 -3.45
C MET A 174 -3.96 -5.80 -3.87
N GLN A 175 -4.60 -6.70 -4.61
CA GLN A 175 -3.92 -7.90 -5.12
C GLN A 175 -3.02 -7.53 -6.29
N LYS A 176 -1.86 -8.15 -6.35
CA LYS A 176 -0.95 -8.11 -7.48
C LYS A 176 -1.14 -9.36 -8.34
N ALA A 177 -1.51 -9.18 -9.61
CA ALA A 177 -1.71 -10.29 -10.55
C ALA A 177 -1.33 -9.87 -11.97
N ILE A 178 -0.61 -10.72 -12.67
CA ILE A 178 -0.30 -10.55 -14.09
C ILE A 178 -1.59 -10.60 -14.90
N TYR A 179 -1.68 -9.74 -15.90
CA TYR A 179 -2.84 -9.69 -16.80
C TYR A 179 -2.71 -10.74 -17.90
N GLU A 180 -3.69 -11.62 -18.02
CA GLU A 180 -3.69 -12.69 -19.01
C GLU A 180 -4.30 -12.25 -20.37
N GLY A 181 -4.88 -11.06 -20.43
CA GLY A 181 -5.50 -10.50 -21.64
C GLY A 181 -4.47 -9.85 -22.58
N LYS A 182 -4.99 -9.21 -23.62
CA LYS A 182 -4.17 -8.45 -24.58
C LYS A 182 -4.23 -6.96 -24.24
N ALA A 183 -3.08 -6.33 -23.99
CA ALA A 183 -2.91 -4.90 -23.89
C ALA A 183 -2.08 -4.39 -25.07
N LYS A 184 -2.16 -3.08 -25.34
CA LYS A 184 -1.42 -2.48 -26.48
C LYS A 184 0.09 -2.44 -26.24
N ASN A 185 0.52 -2.31 -24.99
CA ASN A 185 1.92 -2.23 -24.55
C ASN A 185 2.73 -1.15 -25.30
N GLU A 186 2.06 -0.03 -25.64
CA GLU A 186 2.75 1.12 -26.22
C GLU A 186 3.66 1.78 -25.20
N VAL A 187 4.91 2.05 -25.55
CA VAL A 187 5.85 2.77 -24.66
C VAL A 187 6.24 4.08 -25.34
N VAL A 188 6.03 5.17 -24.62
CA VAL A 188 6.39 6.52 -25.06
C VAL A 188 7.45 7.10 -24.11
N TYR A 189 8.47 7.71 -24.65
CA TYR A 189 9.50 8.43 -23.91
C TYR A 189 9.38 9.93 -24.21
N PRO A 190 8.55 10.66 -23.45
CA PRO A 190 8.39 12.10 -23.69
C PRO A 190 9.67 12.85 -23.34
N GLU A 191 9.93 13.92 -24.06
CA GLU A 191 11.05 14.82 -23.77
C GLU A 191 10.75 15.60 -22.48
N VAL A 192 11.52 15.34 -21.43
CA VAL A 192 11.28 15.89 -20.07
C VAL A 192 11.20 17.42 -20.07
N SER A 193 12.04 18.09 -20.86
CA SER A 193 12.08 19.56 -20.96
C SER A 193 10.79 20.21 -21.44
N LYS A 194 9.87 19.45 -22.07
CA LYS A 194 8.54 19.94 -22.46
C LYS A 194 7.53 19.90 -21.32
N TYR A 195 7.80 19.11 -20.30
CA TYR A 195 6.88 18.89 -19.19
C TYR A 195 7.35 19.52 -17.88
N VAL A 196 8.67 19.68 -17.71
CA VAL A 196 9.28 20.18 -16.47
C VAL A 196 9.93 21.52 -16.75
N SER A 197 9.57 22.52 -15.99
CA SER A 197 10.20 23.84 -16.05
C SER A 197 11.60 23.80 -15.42
N PRO A 198 12.59 24.56 -15.92
CA PRO A 198 13.91 24.66 -15.27
C PRO A 198 13.82 25.07 -13.80
N GLU A 199 12.84 25.88 -13.45
CA GLU A 199 12.60 26.38 -12.10
C GLU A 199 12.10 25.26 -11.15
N ALA A 200 11.63 24.14 -11.66
CA ALA A 200 11.24 23.01 -10.82
C ALA A 200 12.43 22.32 -10.13
N TYR A 201 13.64 22.46 -10.67
CA TYR A 201 14.86 21.85 -10.10
C TYR A 201 15.53 22.73 -9.02
N VAL A 202 14.74 23.29 -8.11
CA VAL A 202 15.22 24.13 -7.00
C VAL A 202 15.89 23.35 -5.87
N VAL A 203 15.62 22.06 -5.78
CA VAL A 203 16.19 21.16 -4.76
C VAL A 203 17.13 20.20 -5.43
N LYS A 204 18.36 20.08 -4.89
CA LYS A 204 19.33 19.08 -5.30
C LYS A 204 19.52 18.08 -4.16
N VAL A 205 19.28 16.82 -4.44
CA VAL A 205 19.60 15.74 -3.51
C VAL A 205 21.12 15.53 -3.54
N LEU A 206 21.78 15.70 -2.40
CA LEU A 206 23.24 15.56 -2.29
C LEU A 206 23.66 14.14 -1.96
N ASP A 207 22.83 13.43 -1.19
CA ASP A 207 23.06 12.03 -0.82
C ASP A 207 21.72 11.32 -0.68
N HIS A 208 21.67 10.05 -1.08
CA HIS A 208 20.50 9.19 -1.00
C HIS A 208 20.92 7.84 -0.44
N HIS A 209 20.53 7.59 0.79
CA HIS A 209 20.84 6.37 1.51
C HIS A 209 19.59 5.51 1.70
N VAL A 210 19.61 4.31 1.18
CA VAL A 210 18.55 3.32 1.35
C VAL A 210 19.01 2.28 2.33
N GLU A 211 18.37 2.22 3.49
CA GLU A 211 18.56 1.09 4.40
C GLU A 211 17.87 -0.15 3.82
N ALA A 212 18.65 -1.23 3.65
CA ALA A 212 18.06 -2.50 3.27
C ALA A 212 17.03 -2.95 4.33
N ALA A 213 15.84 -3.34 3.87
CA ALA A 213 14.83 -3.88 4.77
C ALA A 213 15.40 -5.09 5.51
N LYS A 214 15.59 -4.97 6.81
CA LYS A 214 16.17 -6.02 7.66
C LYS A 214 15.25 -7.24 7.77
N HIS A 215 13.94 -7.03 7.57
CA HIS A 215 12.89 -8.03 7.79
C HIS A 215 11.85 -7.99 6.68
N ASN A 216 11.39 -9.16 6.27
CA ASN A 216 10.37 -9.30 5.22
C ASN A 216 8.99 -9.63 5.82
N LEU A 217 8.44 -8.74 6.65
CA LEU A 217 7.11 -8.93 7.24
C LEU A 217 6.00 -9.06 6.20
N LYS A 218 6.05 -8.28 5.13
CA LYS A 218 5.00 -8.28 4.08
C LYS A 218 4.97 -9.59 3.29
N GLY A 219 6.14 -10.16 2.99
CA GLY A 219 6.25 -11.38 2.19
C GLY A 219 6.22 -12.67 3.01
N SER A 220 6.23 -12.58 4.34
CA SER A 220 6.25 -13.76 5.18
C SER A 220 4.89 -14.47 5.21
N PRO A 221 4.83 -15.79 4.95
CA PRO A 221 3.59 -16.55 5.04
C PRO A 221 3.11 -16.74 6.48
N ILE A 222 3.98 -16.58 7.46
CA ILE A 222 3.67 -16.70 8.89
C ILE A 222 4.25 -15.52 9.63
N VAL A 223 3.42 -14.81 10.40
CA VAL A 223 3.84 -13.73 11.27
C VAL A 223 3.49 -14.05 12.71
N VAL A 224 4.49 -14.01 13.59
CA VAL A 224 4.32 -14.14 15.04
C VAL A 224 4.49 -12.75 15.65
N ALA A 225 3.42 -12.15 16.16
CA ALA A 225 3.44 -10.78 16.63
C ALA A 225 3.30 -10.68 18.16
N GLY A 226 4.14 -9.84 18.76
CA GLY A 226 4.10 -9.56 20.19
C GLY A 226 3.46 -8.21 20.53
N GLY A 227 2.68 -8.20 21.61
CA GLY A 227 2.13 -7.00 22.21
C GLY A 227 2.88 -6.52 23.43
N TYR A 228 2.33 -5.49 24.08
CA TYR A 228 2.84 -5.02 25.37
C TYR A 228 2.78 -6.11 26.46
N GLY A 229 1.84 -7.06 26.32
CA GLY A 229 1.70 -8.23 27.21
C GLY A 229 2.89 -9.20 27.20
N MET A 230 3.89 -9.01 26.31
CA MET A 230 5.17 -9.73 26.37
C MET A 230 6.07 -9.28 27.53
N GLY A 231 5.77 -8.15 28.14
CA GLY A 231 6.39 -7.65 29.38
C GLY A 231 7.78 -7.07 29.22
N SER A 232 8.61 -7.58 28.33
CA SER A 232 10.00 -7.11 28.15
C SER A 232 10.55 -7.48 26.77
N LYS A 233 11.78 -6.99 26.50
CA LYS A 233 12.54 -7.37 25.30
C LYS A 233 12.90 -8.86 25.32
N GLU A 234 13.26 -9.40 26.46
CA GLU A 234 13.57 -10.83 26.66
C GLU A 234 12.32 -11.69 26.39
N GLY A 235 11.13 -11.17 26.68
CA GLY A 235 9.87 -11.83 26.33
C GLY A 235 9.72 -12.06 24.82
N PHE A 236 10.25 -11.15 23.99
CA PHE A 236 10.25 -11.32 22.53
C PHE A 236 11.18 -12.44 22.03
N ASP A 237 12.18 -12.86 22.79
CA ASP A 237 13.09 -13.96 22.41
C ASP A 237 12.32 -15.26 22.16
N MET A 238 11.25 -15.51 22.92
CA MET A 238 10.36 -16.66 22.69
C MET A 238 9.62 -16.57 21.34
N LEU A 239 9.26 -15.35 20.91
CA LEU A 239 8.58 -15.16 19.64
C LEU A 239 9.56 -15.33 18.47
N PHE A 240 10.80 -14.87 18.63
CA PHE A 240 11.85 -15.12 17.63
C PHE A 240 12.14 -16.63 17.50
N GLU A 241 12.16 -17.38 18.62
CA GLU A 241 12.30 -18.84 18.57
C GLU A 241 11.10 -19.49 17.88
N LEU A 242 9.86 -19.10 18.20
CA LEU A 242 8.66 -19.62 17.58
C LEU A 242 8.63 -19.30 16.08
N ALA A 243 8.91 -18.07 15.70
CA ALA A 243 8.95 -17.65 14.29
C ALA A 243 10.00 -18.44 13.51
N LYS A 244 11.20 -18.63 14.08
CA LYS A 244 12.26 -19.44 13.47
C LYS A 244 11.82 -20.88 13.22
N VAL A 245 11.15 -21.50 14.18
CA VAL A 245 10.66 -22.89 14.07
C VAL A 245 9.55 -23.00 13.01
N LEU A 246 8.72 -21.96 12.87
CA LEU A 246 7.63 -21.89 11.89
C LEU A 246 8.07 -21.35 10.53
N HIS A 247 9.34 -20.99 10.34
CA HIS A 247 9.85 -20.29 9.14
C HIS A 247 9.07 -19.02 8.85
N GLY A 248 8.73 -18.24 9.89
CA GLY A 248 8.01 -16.98 9.83
C GLY A 248 8.85 -15.79 10.27
N GLU A 249 8.22 -14.63 10.30
CA GLU A 249 8.80 -13.36 10.78
C GLU A 249 8.15 -12.91 12.10
N VAL A 250 8.92 -12.11 12.87
CA VAL A 250 8.40 -11.50 14.11
C VAL A 250 7.93 -10.09 13.86
N GLY A 251 6.69 -9.81 14.24
CA GLY A 251 6.10 -8.47 14.26
C GLY A 251 5.84 -7.97 15.68
N ALA A 252 5.49 -6.69 15.80
CA ALA A 252 5.20 -6.08 17.10
C ALA A 252 4.03 -5.10 17.01
N SER A 253 3.28 -4.95 18.11
CA SER A 253 2.35 -3.84 18.25
C SER A 253 3.09 -2.53 18.52
N ARG A 254 2.46 -1.39 18.21
CA ARG A 254 3.05 -0.07 18.51
C ARG A 254 3.44 0.07 19.99
N ALA A 255 2.61 -0.38 20.91
CA ALA A 255 2.89 -0.28 22.33
C ALA A 255 4.16 -1.06 22.75
N ALA A 256 4.42 -2.20 22.10
CA ALA A 256 5.65 -2.96 22.34
C ALA A 256 6.89 -2.26 21.76
N VAL A 257 6.75 -1.63 20.59
CA VAL A 257 7.83 -0.84 19.97
C VAL A 257 8.12 0.42 20.80
N ASP A 258 7.08 1.17 21.20
CA ASP A 258 7.22 2.37 22.02
C ASP A 258 7.86 2.05 23.41
N ALA A 259 7.65 0.83 23.92
CA ALA A 259 8.29 0.32 25.14
C ALA A 259 9.73 -0.20 24.93
N GLY A 260 10.22 -0.21 23.69
CA GLY A 260 11.57 -0.67 23.35
C GLY A 260 11.74 -2.20 23.35
N PHE A 261 10.64 -2.98 23.31
CA PHE A 261 10.70 -4.44 23.30
C PHE A 261 11.10 -4.99 21.93
N CYS A 262 10.82 -4.24 20.88
CA CYS A 262 11.10 -4.63 19.51
C CYS A 262 11.42 -3.40 18.64
N ASP A 263 12.14 -3.60 17.54
CA ASP A 263 12.53 -2.53 16.62
C ASP A 263 11.33 -1.95 15.86
N THR A 264 11.42 -0.67 15.48
CA THR A 264 10.34 0.08 14.82
C THR A 264 9.98 -0.50 13.45
N ASP A 265 10.93 -1.09 12.73
CA ASP A 265 10.72 -1.71 11.42
C ASP A 265 9.86 -2.99 11.47
N ARG A 266 9.60 -3.52 12.67
CA ARG A 266 8.70 -4.65 12.95
C ARG A 266 7.30 -4.22 13.37
N GLN A 267 7.01 -2.91 13.44
CA GLN A 267 5.71 -2.44 13.86
C GLN A 267 4.62 -2.80 12.85
N ILE A 268 3.56 -3.47 13.33
CA ILE A 268 2.36 -3.80 12.54
C ILE A 268 1.20 -2.92 12.99
N GLY A 269 0.47 -2.37 12.02
CA GLY A 269 -0.70 -1.55 12.28
C GLY A 269 -0.87 -0.41 11.28
N GLN A 270 -1.82 0.48 11.54
CA GLN A 270 -2.15 1.60 10.67
C GLN A 270 -0.98 2.54 10.39
N THR A 271 -0.07 2.71 11.35
CA THR A 271 1.12 3.57 11.24
C THR A 271 2.41 2.76 11.04
N GLY A 272 2.31 1.45 10.88
CA GLY A 272 3.40 0.53 10.63
C GLY A 272 3.21 -0.24 9.32
N VAL A 273 3.71 -1.47 9.31
CA VAL A 273 3.56 -2.37 8.17
C VAL A 273 2.17 -3.01 8.18
N THR A 274 1.51 -3.06 7.03
CA THR A 274 0.31 -3.89 6.83
C THR A 274 0.75 -5.25 6.28
N VAL A 275 0.24 -6.34 6.87
CA VAL A 275 0.62 -7.71 6.57
C VAL A 275 -0.60 -8.58 6.27
N HIS A 276 -0.47 -9.56 5.36
CA HIS A 276 -1.52 -10.51 4.98
C HIS A 276 -0.96 -11.95 4.96
N PRO A 277 -0.41 -12.43 6.09
CA PRO A 277 0.16 -13.77 6.15
C PRO A 277 -0.94 -14.85 6.03
N LYS A 278 -0.51 -16.08 5.71
CA LYS A 278 -1.39 -17.25 5.82
C LYS A 278 -1.78 -17.52 7.27
N VAL A 279 -0.84 -17.29 8.20
CA VAL A 279 -1.09 -17.43 9.65
C VAL A 279 -0.50 -16.24 10.40
N TYR A 280 -1.33 -15.59 11.19
CA TYR A 280 -0.95 -14.53 12.12
C TYR A 280 -1.14 -15.01 13.56
N ILE A 281 -0.09 -15.04 14.36
CA ILE A 281 -0.13 -15.44 15.76
C ILE A 281 0.06 -14.19 16.62
N ALA A 282 -1.00 -13.75 17.29
CA ALA A 282 -1.00 -12.57 18.16
C ALA A 282 -0.74 -12.98 19.61
N CYS A 283 0.43 -12.63 20.16
CA CYS A 283 0.84 -12.97 21.52
C CYS A 283 0.82 -11.74 22.43
N GLY A 284 -0.02 -11.72 23.45
CA GLY A 284 -0.11 -10.60 24.40
C GLY A 284 -0.50 -9.27 23.76
N ILE A 285 -1.32 -9.31 22.71
CA ILE A 285 -1.83 -8.15 21.97
C ILE A 285 -3.28 -7.88 22.40
N SER A 286 -3.60 -6.65 22.80
CA SER A 286 -4.97 -6.29 23.19
C SER A 286 -5.96 -6.24 22.02
N GLY A 287 -5.49 -5.88 20.81
CA GLY A 287 -6.34 -5.75 19.64
C GLY A 287 -6.98 -4.38 19.50
N GLN A 288 -6.20 -3.33 19.74
CA GLN A 288 -6.62 -1.98 19.38
C GLN A 288 -6.82 -1.88 17.86
N ILE A 289 -7.80 -1.09 17.44
CA ILE A 289 -8.25 -1.00 16.06
C ILE A 289 -7.14 -0.61 15.09
N GLN A 290 -6.18 0.20 15.55
CA GLN A 290 -5.02 0.60 14.75
C GLN A 290 -4.08 -0.57 14.45
N HIS A 291 -3.98 -1.54 15.37
CA HIS A 291 -3.22 -2.77 15.15
C HIS A 291 -3.99 -3.72 14.23
N ILE A 292 -5.28 -3.92 14.51
CA ILE A 292 -6.18 -4.75 13.72
C ILE A 292 -6.15 -4.34 12.24
N ALA A 293 -6.21 -3.04 11.95
CA ALA A 293 -6.15 -2.51 10.58
C ALA A 293 -4.88 -2.91 9.78
N GLY A 294 -3.84 -3.36 10.47
CA GLY A 294 -2.60 -3.82 9.83
C GLY A 294 -2.52 -5.34 9.64
N MET A 295 -3.49 -6.15 10.15
CA MET A 295 -3.37 -7.61 10.11
C MET A 295 -4.69 -8.37 9.93
N GLN A 296 -5.83 -7.70 9.96
CA GLN A 296 -7.16 -8.33 9.91
C GLN A 296 -7.42 -9.19 8.67
N ASP A 297 -6.74 -8.89 7.55
CA ASP A 297 -6.87 -9.63 6.30
C ASP A 297 -5.94 -10.84 6.23
N SER A 298 -5.35 -11.25 7.37
CA SER A 298 -4.63 -12.52 7.50
C SER A 298 -5.58 -13.70 7.29
N LYS A 299 -5.11 -14.76 6.65
CA LYS A 299 -5.98 -15.90 6.32
C LYS A 299 -6.44 -16.68 7.56
N ILE A 300 -5.58 -16.80 8.56
CA ILE A 300 -5.86 -17.43 9.87
C ILE A 300 -5.25 -16.55 10.95
N ILE A 301 -6.03 -16.20 11.94
CA ILE A 301 -5.60 -15.42 13.11
C ILE A 301 -5.71 -16.27 14.37
N ILE A 302 -4.60 -16.43 15.07
CA ILE A 302 -4.51 -17.13 16.35
C ILE A 302 -4.18 -16.12 17.43
N SER A 303 -5.01 -16.01 18.46
CA SER A 303 -4.75 -15.16 19.62
C SER A 303 -4.27 -15.99 20.81
N VAL A 304 -3.17 -15.57 21.43
CA VAL A 304 -2.68 -16.04 22.71
C VAL A 304 -2.76 -14.88 23.70
N ASN A 305 -3.69 -14.92 24.61
CA ASN A 305 -3.95 -13.82 25.55
C ASN A 305 -4.40 -14.33 26.92
N SER A 306 -3.92 -13.71 27.97
CA SER A 306 -4.37 -14.00 29.34
C SER A 306 -5.74 -13.40 29.66
N ASP A 307 -6.15 -12.35 28.89
CA ASP A 307 -7.46 -11.73 28.99
C ASP A 307 -8.43 -12.39 27.99
N PRO A 308 -9.46 -13.13 28.47
CA PRO A 308 -10.44 -13.76 27.59
C PRO A 308 -11.30 -12.75 26.82
N ASP A 309 -11.42 -11.53 27.33
CA ASP A 309 -12.25 -10.47 26.75
C ASP A 309 -11.44 -9.50 25.87
N ALA A 310 -10.17 -9.78 25.62
CA ALA A 310 -9.33 -8.95 24.76
C ALA A 310 -9.98 -8.74 23.38
N PRO A 311 -10.05 -7.52 22.85
CA PRO A 311 -10.68 -7.22 21.55
C PRO A 311 -10.14 -8.05 20.38
N ILE A 312 -8.85 -8.44 20.42
CA ILE A 312 -8.24 -9.30 19.39
C ILE A 312 -8.95 -10.65 19.26
N ASN A 313 -9.50 -11.17 20.36
CA ASN A 313 -10.19 -12.46 20.40
C ASN A 313 -11.47 -12.46 19.54
N LYS A 314 -12.08 -11.28 19.31
CA LYS A 314 -13.29 -11.15 18.50
C LYS A 314 -13.06 -11.37 16.99
N ILE A 315 -11.83 -11.20 16.55
CA ILE A 315 -11.45 -11.37 15.14
C ILE A 315 -10.57 -12.61 14.91
N ALA A 316 -10.15 -13.28 16.00
CA ALA A 316 -9.31 -14.46 15.90
C ALA A 316 -10.14 -15.69 15.54
N ASP A 317 -9.61 -16.52 14.62
CA ASP A 317 -10.18 -17.84 14.29
C ASP A 317 -9.97 -18.84 15.42
N PHE A 318 -8.84 -18.70 16.16
CA PHE A 318 -8.51 -19.53 17.30
C PHE A 318 -8.05 -18.67 18.47
N VAL A 319 -8.65 -18.90 19.63
CA VAL A 319 -8.31 -18.20 20.88
C VAL A 319 -7.74 -19.17 21.89
N ILE A 320 -6.53 -18.90 22.36
CA ILE A 320 -5.87 -19.65 23.43
C ILE A 320 -5.79 -18.73 24.65
N VAL A 321 -6.62 -18.98 25.64
CA VAL A 321 -6.61 -18.25 26.90
C VAL A 321 -5.49 -18.79 27.79
N GLY A 322 -4.48 -17.97 28.05
CA GLY A 322 -3.32 -18.33 28.85
C GLY A 322 -2.22 -17.28 28.74
N THR A 323 -1.19 -17.41 29.56
CA THR A 323 -0.04 -16.51 29.46
C THR A 323 0.87 -16.93 28.31
N VAL A 324 1.61 -15.98 27.76
CA VAL A 324 2.53 -16.28 26.63
C VAL A 324 3.65 -17.20 27.06
N GLU A 325 4.10 -17.10 28.31
CA GLU A 325 5.15 -17.92 28.92
C GLU A 325 4.73 -19.39 29.06
N GLU A 326 3.45 -19.66 29.21
CA GLU A 326 2.91 -21.02 29.31
C GLU A 326 2.61 -21.62 27.93
N VAL A 327 2.09 -20.83 27.01
CA VAL A 327 1.57 -21.28 25.72
C VAL A 327 2.68 -21.40 24.67
N VAL A 328 3.48 -20.34 24.50
CA VAL A 328 4.49 -20.28 23.42
C VAL A 328 5.53 -21.42 23.50
N PRO A 329 6.12 -21.74 24.68
CA PRO A 329 7.04 -22.87 24.75
C PRO A 329 6.42 -24.22 24.42
N LYS A 330 5.12 -24.42 24.73
CA LYS A 330 4.39 -25.65 24.38
C LYS A 330 4.19 -25.75 22.87
N LEU A 331 3.88 -24.62 22.19
CA LEU A 331 3.76 -24.57 20.73
C LEU A 331 5.09 -24.92 20.06
N ILE A 332 6.20 -24.33 20.52
CA ILE A 332 7.55 -24.61 20.03
C ILE A 332 7.88 -26.09 20.18
N LYS A 333 7.66 -26.64 21.38
CA LYS A 333 7.93 -28.06 21.68
C LYS A 333 7.10 -28.98 20.79
N TYR A 334 5.81 -28.73 20.69
CA TYR A 334 4.89 -29.54 19.89
C TYR A 334 5.29 -29.56 18.41
N TYR A 335 5.60 -28.38 17.85
CA TYR A 335 5.99 -28.28 16.45
C TYR A 335 7.32 -28.99 16.18
N LYS A 336 8.35 -28.79 17.04
CA LYS A 336 9.64 -29.50 16.90
C LYS A 336 9.51 -31.04 16.96
N GLN A 337 8.50 -31.53 17.67
CA GLN A 337 8.26 -32.98 17.78
C GLN A 337 7.47 -33.57 16.62
N ASN A 338 6.63 -32.74 15.95
CA ASN A 338 5.66 -33.22 14.96
C ASN A 338 5.95 -32.73 13.52
N SER A 339 6.83 -31.75 13.32
CA SER A 339 7.29 -31.34 11.99
C SER A 339 8.42 -32.33 11.56
N LYS A 340 8.11 -33.23 10.65
CA LYS A 340 9.08 -34.07 9.95
C LYS A 340 9.37 -33.46 8.58
#